data_f462a97ec41b5d5396a6db2ada9b6255
#
_entry.id   f462a97ec41b5d5396a6db2ada9b6255
#
_cell.length_a   1.000
_cell.length_b   1.000
_cell.length_c   1.000
_cell.angle_alpha   90.00
_cell.angle_beta   90.00
_cell.angle_gamma   90.00
#
_symmetry.space_group_name_H-M   'P 1'
#
loop_
_entity.id
_entity.type
_entity.pdbx_description
1 polymer ?
#
loop_
_entity_poly.entity_id
_entity_poly.type
_entity_poly.pdbx_seq_one_letter_code
_entity_poly.pdbx_strand_id
1 'polypeptide(L)'
;MKMEMERNNASVLAYYGVEDRSADCQTFLFRTGEPVKVDVLPQIAPVYCLLSVSVSALQKRLPLASVVRRLYGWLDAACVYEFNAHSREKRIGLFSLPQHAEQAAFRMFPLYAGSVAFFAGRLDLASLIMKISEHDLFDSMRPSDLCRAALAANATLIHCIHGWDGYSINYITESDAGWTI
;
A
#
# COMPACT_ATOMS: atom_id res chain seq x y z
N MET A 1 -26.18 -4.06 4.74
CA MET A 1 -24.86 -4.00 5.35
C MET A 1 -24.20 -2.67 4.96
N LYS A 2 -23.82 -1.87 5.93
CA LYS A 2 -23.32 -0.51 5.70
C LYS A 2 -21.80 -0.56 5.72
N MET A 3 -21.16 -0.41 4.56
CA MET A 3 -19.78 0.02 4.50
C MET A 3 -19.70 1.39 5.16
N GLU A 4 -18.81 1.56 6.10
CA GLU A 4 -18.56 2.83 6.73
C GLU A 4 -17.44 3.56 5.97
N MET A 5 -17.74 4.75 5.47
CA MET A 5 -16.77 5.64 4.84
C MET A 5 -16.57 6.85 5.76
N GLU A 6 -15.32 7.09 6.10
CA GLU A 6 -14.90 8.27 6.85
C GLU A 6 -14.02 9.18 5.98
N ARG A 7 -14.21 10.49 6.12
CA ARG A 7 -13.37 11.47 5.42
C ARG A 7 -12.68 12.37 6.42
N ASN A 8 -11.37 12.54 6.24
CA ASN A 8 -10.53 13.42 7.07
C ASN A 8 -10.70 13.19 8.58
N ASN A 9 -10.82 11.92 8.99
CA ASN A 9 -10.86 11.56 10.40
C ASN A 9 -9.55 11.96 11.06
N ALA A 10 -9.63 12.78 12.13
CA ALA A 10 -8.45 13.33 12.81
C ALA A 10 -7.51 12.25 13.35
N SER A 11 -8.04 11.14 13.86
CA SER A 11 -7.21 10.02 14.35
C SER A 11 -6.47 9.32 13.20
N VAL A 12 -7.09 9.18 12.04
CA VAL A 12 -6.47 8.60 10.85
C VAL A 12 -5.40 9.52 10.31
N LEU A 13 -5.68 10.82 10.19
CA LEU A 13 -4.69 11.81 9.76
C LEU A 13 -3.47 11.83 10.69
N ALA A 14 -3.69 11.80 12.02
CA ALA A 14 -2.60 11.72 12.99
C ALA A 14 -1.77 10.42 12.86
N TYR A 15 -2.41 9.29 12.57
CA TYR A 15 -1.75 8.00 12.32
C TYR A 15 -0.80 8.06 11.11
N TYR A 16 -1.15 8.87 10.10
CA TYR A 16 -0.30 9.12 8.93
C TYR A 16 0.62 10.35 9.08
N GLY A 17 0.62 11.00 10.24
CA GLY A 17 1.48 12.17 10.51
C GLY A 17 1.07 13.42 9.72
N VAL A 18 -0.20 13.53 9.35
CA VAL A 18 -0.75 14.68 8.62
C VAL A 18 -1.42 15.62 9.62
N GLU A 19 -0.65 16.54 10.19
CA GLU A 19 -1.15 17.48 11.20
C GLU A 19 -1.62 18.82 10.61
N ASP A 20 -1.09 19.20 9.46
CA ASP A 20 -1.25 20.52 8.83
C ASP A 20 -2.31 20.60 7.73
N ARG A 21 -3.12 19.54 7.56
CA ARG A 21 -4.08 19.40 6.46
C ARG A 21 -3.47 19.49 5.06
N SER A 22 -2.20 19.16 4.91
CA SER A 22 -1.54 19.07 3.60
C SER A 22 -2.03 17.90 2.75
N ALA A 23 -2.79 16.99 3.35
CA ALA A 23 -3.36 15.84 2.66
C ALA A 23 -4.82 15.59 3.06
N ASP A 24 -5.57 15.04 2.11
CA ASP A 24 -6.92 14.51 2.30
C ASP A 24 -6.86 12.99 2.49
N CYS A 25 -7.68 12.48 3.40
CA CYS A 25 -7.80 11.06 3.67
C CYS A 25 -9.25 10.58 3.54
N GLN A 26 -9.45 9.49 2.78
CA GLN A 26 -10.71 8.73 2.76
C GLN A 26 -10.44 7.32 3.28
N THR A 27 -11.19 6.90 4.28
CA THR A 27 -11.09 5.57 4.90
C THR A 27 -12.36 4.77 4.62
N PHE A 28 -12.17 3.57 4.11
CA PHE A 28 -13.24 2.59 3.90
C PHE A 28 -13.02 1.43 4.87
N LEU A 29 -14.03 1.21 5.72
CA LEU A 29 -14.00 0.19 6.77
C LEU A 29 -14.84 -1.03 6.35
N PHE A 30 -14.28 -2.21 6.52
CA PHE A 30 -14.88 -3.49 6.22
C PHE A 30 -14.75 -4.42 7.42
N ARG A 31 -15.78 -5.21 7.69
CA ARG A 31 -15.75 -6.21 8.76
C ARG A 31 -15.03 -7.48 8.31
N THR A 32 -14.47 -8.20 9.26
CA THR A 32 -13.85 -9.49 9.01
C THR A 32 -14.84 -10.45 8.34
N GLY A 33 -14.40 -11.09 7.24
CA GLY A 33 -15.22 -12.01 6.46
C GLY A 33 -16.08 -11.36 5.38
N GLU A 34 -16.09 -10.04 5.27
CA GLU A 34 -16.79 -9.34 4.20
C GLU A 34 -15.88 -9.16 2.97
N PRO A 35 -16.38 -9.43 1.75
CA PRO A 35 -15.62 -9.17 0.55
C PRO A 35 -15.50 -7.66 0.29
N VAL A 36 -14.35 -7.22 -0.21
CA VAL A 36 -14.17 -5.84 -0.67
C VAL A 36 -15.09 -5.58 -1.86
N LYS A 37 -15.94 -4.58 -1.72
CA LYS A 37 -16.76 -4.06 -2.83
C LYS A 37 -15.93 -3.02 -3.59
N VAL A 38 -15.26 -3.45 -4.63
CA VAL A 38 -14.33 -2.59 -5.40
C VAL A 38 -15.05 -1.45 -6.12
N ASP A 39 -16.32 -1.64 -6.47
CA ASP A 39 -17.18 -0.66 -7.14
C ASP A 39 -17.50 0.58 -6.29
N VAL A 40 -17.34 0.49 -4.97
CA VAL A 40 -17.56 1.63 -4.06
C VAL A 40 -16.28 2.38 -3.71
N LEU A 41 -15.13 1.86 -4.11
CA LEU A 41 -13.83 2.50 -3.89
C LEU A 41 -13.56 3.58 -4.95
N PRO A 42 -12.75 4.60 -4.63
CA PRO A 42 -12.28 5.55 -5.64
C PRO A 42 -11.69 4.84 -6.85
N GLN A 43 -12.04 5.28 -8.05
CA GLN A 43 -11.57 4.71 -9.31
C GLN A 43 -10.13 5.19 -9.63
N ILE A 44 -9.23 5.01 -8.66
CA ILE A 44 -7.82 5.38 -8.75
C ILE A 44 -7.04 4.08 -8.86
N ALA A 45 -6.53 3.79 -10.06
CA ALA A 45 -5.76 2.57 -10.29
C ALA A 45 -4.35 2.68 -9.70
N PRO A 46 -3.95 1.81 -8.78
CA PRO A 46 -2.58 1.76 -8.29
C PRO A 46 -1.63 1.31 -9.40
N VAL A 47 -0.44 1.92 -9.42
CA VAL A 47 0.61 1.64 -10.41
C VAL A 47 1.72 0.80 -9.79
N TYR A 48 2.00 1.02 -8.52
CA TYR A 48 3.03 0.30 -7.77
C TYR A 48 2.50 -0.24 -6.45
N CYS A 49 3.14 -1.32 -5.98
CA CYS A 49 2.86 -1.96 -4.69
C CYS A 49 4.17 -2.15 -3.92
N LEU A 50 4.22 -1.76 -2.66
CA LEU A 50 5.32 -2.04 -1.75
C LEU A 50 4.97 -3.28 -0.92
N LEU A 51 5.79 -4.32 -1.04
CA LEU A 51 5.61 -5.58 -0.33
C LEU A 51 6.83 -5.92 0.51
N SER A 52 6.58 -6.32 1.75
CA SER A 52 7.54 -6.98 2.63
C SER A 52 7.19 -8.45 2.73
N VAL A 53 8.11 -9.32 2.35
CA VAL A 53 7.89 -10.77 2.35
C VAL A 53 8.92 -11.49 3.20
N SER A 54 8.47 -12.42 4.02
CA SER A 54 9.36 -13.33 4.75
C SER A 54 9.92 -14.37 3.79
N VAL A 55 11.23 -14.62 3.87
CA VAL A 55 11.94 -15.52 2.96
C VAL A 55 12.72 -16.58 3.72
N SER A 56 12.62 -17.82 3.26
CA SER A 56 13.48 -18.91 3.73
C SER A 56 14.91 -18.80 3.18
N ALA A 57 15.85 -19.55 3.73
CA ALA A 57 17.23 -19.57 3.25
C ALA A 57 17.35 -19.91 1.74
N LEU A 58 16.49 -20.80 1.24
CA LEU A 58 16.44 -21.15 -0.19
C LEU A 58 15.90 -20.01 -1.05
N GLN A 59 14.86 -19.32 -0.56
CA GLN A 59 14.21 -18.21 -1.28
C GLN A 59 15.09 -16.95 -1.37
N LYS A 60 16.07 -16.79 -0.47
CA LYS A 60 17.02 -15.66 -0.52
C LYS A 60 17.80 -15.58 -1.83
N ARG A 61 18.03 -16.71 -2.49
CA ARG A 61 18.78 -16.80 -3.75
C ARG A 61 17.94 -16.64 -5.00
N LEU A 62 16.62 -16.62 -4.85
CA LEU A 62 15.68 -16.47 -5.97
C LEU A 62 15.43 -14.98 -6.27
N PRO A 63 15.12 -14.62 -7.53
CA PRO A 63 14.59 -13.29 -7.82
C PRO A 63 13.36 -12.98 -6.95
N LEU A 64 13.28 -11.77 -6.37
CA LEU A 64 12.20 -11.42 -5.47
C LEU A 64 10.82 -11.54 -6.14
N ALA A 65 10.72 -11.16 -7.43
CA ALA A 65 9.49 -11.35 -8.20
C ALA A 65 9.01 -12.82 -8.25
N SER A 66 9.94 -13.77 -8.32
CA SER A 66 9.60 -15.20 -8.31
C SER A 66 9.09 -15.66 -6.94
N VAL A 67 9.66 -15.12 -5.86
CA VAL A 67 9.20 -15.40 -4.50
C VAL A 67 7.79 -14.84 -4.30
N VAL A 68 7.56 -13.59 -4.69
CA VAL A 68 6.26 -12.93 -4.58
C VAL A 68 5.20 -13.65 -5.40
N ARG A 69 5.51 -14.06 -6.64
CA ARG A 69 4.57 -14.83 -7.47
C ARG A 69 4.17 -16.16 -6.84
N ARG A 70 5.08 -16.84 -6.15
CA ARG A 70 4.76 -18.09 -5.43
C ARG A 70 3.89 -17.88 -4.21
N LEU A 71 4.12 -16.79 -3.47
CA LEU A 71 3.37 -16.47 -2.25
C LEU A 71 2.02 -15.83 -2.56
N TYR A 72 1.99 -14.98 -3.56
CA TYR A 72 0.83 -14.18 -3.97
C TYR A 72 0.53 -14.45 -5.45
N GLY A 73 0.02 -15.64 -5.74
CA GLY A 73 -0.23 -16.11 -7.12
C GLY A 73 -1.17 -15.21 -7.96
N TRP A 74 -1.87 -14.28 -7.31
CA TRP A 74 -2.70 -13.26 -7.94
C TRP A 74 -1.91 -12.04 -8.42
N LEU A 75 -0.65 -11.88 -7.98
CA LEU A 75 0.17 -10.71 -8.27
C LEU A 75 1.19 -11.04 -9.38
N ASP A 76 0.78 -10.85 -10.63
CA ASP A 76 1.70 -10.89 -11.77
C ASP A 76 2.36 -9.52 -11.94
N ALA A 77 3.33 -9.23 -11.07
CA ALA A 77 4.00 -7.95 -10.99
C ALA A 77 5.52 -8.11 -11.18
N ALA A 78 6.12 -7.12 -11.82
CA ALA A 78 7.57 -7.05 -11.96
C ALA A 78 8.19 -6.28 -10.79
N CYS A 79 9.24 -6.81 -10.17
CA CYS A 79 10.01 -6.09 -9.18
C CYS A 79 10.80 -4.96 -9.86
N VAL A 80 10.43 -3.71 -9.53
CA VAL A 80 11.07 -2.50 -10.06
C VAL A 80 12.31 -2.14 -9.26
N TYR A 81 12.22 -2.31 -7.94
CA TYR A 81 13.31 -2.01 -7.03
C TYR A 81 13.23 -2.90 -5.79
N GLU A 82 14.38 -3.41 -5.35
CA GLU A 82 14.50 -4.15 -4.10
C GLU A 82 15.27 -3.33 -3.08
N PHE A 83 14.67 -3.07 -1.93
CA PHE A 83 15.26 -2.27 -0.87
C PHE A 83 16.16 -3.13 0.04
N ASN A 84 17.23 -2.53 0.54
CA ASN A 84 18.05 -3.14 1.57
C ASN A 84 17.28 -3.15 2.89
N ALA A 85 16.74 -4.31 3.26
CA ALA A 85 16.16 -4.51 4.58
C ALA A 85 17.25 -5.03 5.54
N HIS A 86 17.35 -4.47 6.74
CA HIS A 86 18.30 -4.95 7.75
C HIS A 86 17.90 -6.31 8.35
N SER A 87 16.72 -6.81 8.03
CA SER A 87 16.26 -8.14 8.44
C SER A 87 16.82 -9.22 7.52
N ARG A 88 17.37 -10.28 8.13
CA ARG A 88 17.84 -11.47 7.39
C ARG A 88 16.69 -12.36 6.88
N GLU A 89 15.49 -12.16 7.40
CA GLU A 89 14.32 -13.02 7.15
C GLU A 89 13.29 -12.37 6.23
N LYS A 90 13.47 -11.10 5.91
CA LYS A 90 12.53 -10.33 5.08
C LYS A 90 13.25 -9.72 3.88
N ARG A 91 12.53 -9.62 2.77
CA ARG A 91 12.92 -8.86 1.59
C ARG A 91 11.79 -7.89 1.25
N ILE A 92 12.14 -6.68 0.89
CA ILE A 92 11.18 -5.61 0.61
C ILE A 92 11.41 -5.12 -0.81
N GLY A 93 10.35 -5.08 -1.60
CA GLY A 93 10.41 -4.64 -2.97
C GLY A 93 9.25 -3.75 -3.37
N LEU A 94 9.52 -2.88 -4.33
CA LEU A 94 8.54 -2.12 -5.05
C LEU A 94 8.23 -2.84 -6.36
N PHE A 95 6.96 -3.11 -6.61
CA PHE A 95 6.49 -3.88 -7.76
C PHE A 95 5.60 -3.02 -8.64
N SER A 96 5.81 -3.06 -9.95
CA SER A 96 4.86 -2.49 -10.90
C SER A 96 3.65 -3.40 -11.04
N LEU A 97 2.46 -2.82 -11.07
CA LEU A 97 1.20 -3.55 -11.21
C LEU A 97 0.74 -3.55 -12.67
N PRO A 98 0.33 -4.71 -13.22
CA PRO A 98 -0.32 -4.75 -14.52
C PRO A 98 -1.71 -4.09 -14.44
N GLN A 99 -2.24 -3.67 -15.59
CA GLN A 99 -3.59 -3.12 -15.66
C GLN A 99 -4.60 -4.07 -15.00
N HIS A 100 -5.49 -3.52 -14.16
CA HIS A 100 -6.55 -4.23 -13.43
C HIS A 100 -6.07 -5.19 -12.31
N ALA A 101 -4.78 -5.23 -11.98
CA ALA A 101 -4.28 -6.03 -10.84
C ALA A 101 -4.83 -5.53 -9.50
N GLU A 102 -5.18 -4.25 -9.39
CA GLU A 102 -5.76 -3.65 -8.19
C GLU A 102 -7.04 -4.35 -7.75
N GLN A 103 -7.91 -4.74 -8.67
CA GLN A 103 -9.16 -5.44 -8.33
C GLN A 103 -8.89 -6.80 -7.70
N ALA A 104 -7.94 -7.55 -8.25
CA ALA A 104 -7.52 -8.83 -7.69
C ALA A 104 -6.83 -8.63 -6.33
N ALA A 105 -5.94 -7.64 -6.21
CA ALA A 105 -5.25 -7.29 -4.98
C ALA A 105 -6.23 -6.95 -3.86
N PHE A 106 -7.20 -6.07 -4.10
CA PHE A 106 -8.19 -5.69 -3.10
C PHE A 106 -9.12 -6.83 -2.68
N ARG A 107 -9.48 -7.72 -3.61
CA ARG A 107 -10.30 -8.90 -3.29
C ARG A 107 -9.55 -9.93 -2.47
N MET A 108 -8.25 -10.08 -2.70
CA MET A 108 -7.42 -11.07 -2.01
C MET A 108 -6.84 -10.55 -0.70
N PHE A 109 -6.76 -9.22 -0.52
CA PHE A 109 -6.18 -8.61 0.68
C PHE A 109 -6.77 -9.14 2.00
N PRO A 110 -8.09 -9.34 2.16
CA PRO A 110 -8.66 -9.88 3.39
C PRO A 110 -8.19 -11.28 3.77
N LEU A 111 -7.56 -12.01 2.84
CA LEU A 111 -7.02 -13.35 3.08
C LEU A 111 -5.59 -13.31 3.64
N TYR A 112 -4.93 -12.15 3.64
CA TYR A 112 -3.57 -11.96 4.09
C TYR A 112 -3.55 -11.01 5.28
N ALA A 113 -3.00 -11.47 6.40
CA ALA A 113 -2.80 -10.63 7.59
C ALA A 113 -1.68 -9.60 7.35
N GLY A 114 -1.86 -8.39 7.87
CA GLY A 114 -0.83 -7.36 7.83
C GLY A 114 -1.25 -6.09 7.08
N SER A 115 -0.29 -5.43 6.48
CA SER A 115 -0.52 -4.21 5.70
C SER A 115 0.14 -4.27 4.33
N VAL A 116 -0.50 -3.63 3.34
CA VAL A 116 0.01 -3.49 1.98
C VAL A 116 -0.16 -2.04 1.55
N ALA A 117 0.88 -1.45 0.99
CA ALA A 117 0.86 -0.10 0.46
C ALA A 117 0.90 -0.11 -1.06
N PHE A 118 -0.06 0.59 -1.66
CA PHE A 118 -0.10 0.84 -3.10
C PHE A 118 0.10 2.33 -3.36
N PHE A 119 0.68 2.65 -4.51
CA PHE A 119 0.90 4.01 -4.98
C PHE A 119 0.23 4.19 -6.33
N ALA A 120 -0.56 5.26 -6.46
CA ALA A 120 -1.36 5.53 -7.64
C ALA A 120 -1.09 6.94 -8.20
N GLY A 121 -1.56 7.18 -9.43
CA GLY A 121 -1.46 8.48 -10.10
C GLY A 121 -0.20 8.61 -10.96
N ARG A 122 0.05 9.82 -11.43
CA ARG A 122 1.25 10.18 -12.21
C ARG A 122 2.39 10.53 -11.25
N LEU A 123 2.98 9.53 -10.66
CA LEU A 123 4.00 9.69 -9.65
C LEU A 123 5.42 9.75 -10.23
N ASP A 124 6.31 10.43 -9.51
CA ASP A 124 7.75 10.38 -9.73
C ASP A 124 8.35 9.15 -9.04
N LEU A 125 8.62 8.11 -9.84
CA LEU A 125 9.17 6.84 -9.34
C LEU A 125 10.54 7.02 -8.67
N ALA A 126 11.39 7.90 -9.18
CA ALA A 126 12.72 8.13 -8.62
C ALA A 126 12.61 8.76 -7.23
N SER A 127 11.77 9.77 -7.06
CA SER A 127 11.46 10.39 -5.77
C SER A 127 10.86 9.39 -4.80
N LEU A 128 9.94 8.53 -5.26
CA LEU A 128 9.34 7.49 -4.41
C LEU A 128 10.40 6.52 -3.87
N ILE A 129 11.24 5.97 -4.76
CA ILE A 129 12.32 5.04 -4.37
C ILE A 129 13.30 5.72 -3.41
N MET A 130 13.71 6.95 -3.71
CA MET A 130 14.63 7.71 -2.87
C MET A 130 14.06 7.91 -1.47
N LYS A 131 12.80 8.35 -1.36
CA LYS A 131 12.15 8.60 -0.07
C LYS A 131 11.94 7.34 0.74
N ILE A 132 11.56 6.23 0.10
CA ILE A 132 11.47 4.94 0.78
C ILE A 132 12.85 4.47 1.27
N SER A 133 13.90 4.67 0.47
CA SER A 133 15.26 4.25 0.81
C SER A 133 15.90 5.04 1.97
N GLU A 134 15.38 6.24 2.28
CA GLU A 134 15.83 7.04 3.43
C GLU A 134 15.43 6.43 4.79
N HIS A 135 14.52 5.46 4.81
CA HIS A 135 13.96 4.86 6.02
C HIS A 135 14.55 3.47 6.31
N ASP A 136 14.62 3.15 7.59
CA ASP A 136 14.95 1.80 8.02
C ASP A 136 13.71 0.89 7.86
N LEU A 137 13.78 -0.01 6.88
CA LEU A 137 12.70 -0.93 6.54
C LEU A 137 12.82 -2.26 7.30
N PHE A 138 13.10 -2.22 8.61
CA PHE A 138 13.33 -3.42 9.40
C PHE A 138 12.13 -4.38 9.39
N ASP A 139 10.91 -3.84 9.57
CA ASP A 139 9.67 -4.63 9.56
C ASP A 139 8.71 -4.25 8.42
N SER A 140 8.40 -3.01 8.35
CA SER A 140 7.60 -2.33 7.32
C SER A 140 7.79 -0.84 7.52
N MET A 141 7.54 -0.04 6.49
CA MET A 141 7.51 1.41 6.68
C MET A 141 6.37 1.80 7.61
N ARG A 142 6.64 2.76 8.52
CA ARG A 142 5.59 3.36 9.32
C ARG A 142 4.58 4.09 8.41
N PRO A 143 3.31 4.16 8.79
CA PRO A 143 2.28 4.85 8.01
C PRO A 143 2.64 6.29 7.66
N SER A 144 3.23 7.04 8.61
CA SER A 144 3.71 8.40 8.38
C SER A 144 4.84 8.50 7.34
N ASP A 145 5.72 7.50 7.29
CA ASP A 145 6.80 7.45 6.30
C ASP A 145 6.28 7.10 4.92
N LEU A 146 5.30 6.16 4.84
CA LEU A 146 4.60 5.83 3.60
C LEU A 146 3.87 7.06 3.03
N CYS A 147 3.16 7.79 3.88
CA CYS A 147 2.45 9.00 3.49
C CYS A 147 3.43 10.06 2.97
N ARG A 148 4.51 10.33 3.70
CA ARG A 148 5.54 11.30 3.30
C ARG A 148 6.20 10.91 1.97
N ALA A 149 6.50 9.64 1.75
CA ALA A 149 7.09 9.16 0.51
C ALA A 149 6.12 9.31 -0.67
N ALA A 150 4.84 8.99 -0.48
CA ALA A 150 3.81 9.16 -1.49
C ALA A 150 3.63 10.63 -1.89
N LEU A 151 3.44 11.52 -0.92
CA LEU A 151 3.25 12.95 -1.17
C LEU A 151 4.48 13.57 -1.86
N ALA A 152 5.70 13.23 -1.44
CA ALA A 152 6.92 13.69 -2.08
C ALA A 152 7.08 13.22 -3.54
N ALA A 153 6.42 12.14 -3.91
CA ALA A 153 6.41 11.59 -5.26
C ALA A 153 5.16 11.99 -6.08
N ASN A 154 4.32 12.89 -5.58
CA ASN A 154 3.03 13.26 -6.16
C ASN A 154 2.10 12.05 -6.36
N ALA A 155 2.17 11.08 -5.46
CA ALA A 155 1.37 9.86 -5.52
C ALA A 155 0.21 9.91 -4.54
N THR A 156 -0.90 9.25 -4.90
CA THR A 156 -1.92 8.84 -3.94
C THR A 156 -1.44 7.56 -3.25
N LEU A 157 -1.36 7.57 -1.92
CA LEU A 157 -1.16 6.37 -1.12
C LEU A 157 -2.49 5.64 -0.94
N ILE A 158 -2.51 4.36 -1.26
CA ILE A 158 -3.61 3.45 -0.93
C ILE A 158 -3.06 2.42 0.04
N HIS A 159 -3.39 2.58 1.32
CA HIS A 159 -2.86 1.73 2.38
C HIS A 159 -3.95 0.82 2.93
N CYS A 160 -3.77 -0.48 2.72
CA CYS A 160 -4.66 -1.52 3.20
C CYS A 160 -4.12 -2.09 4.51
N ILE A 161 -4.93 -2.08 5.56
CA ILE A 161 -4.56 -2.56 6.90
C ILE A 161 -5.58 -3.59 7.35
N HIS A 162 -5.10 -4.75 7.78
CA HIS A 162 -5.92 -5.79 8.40
C HIS A 162 -5.78 -5.70 9.94
N GLY A 163 -6.90 -5.42 10.60
CA GLY A 163 -7.02 -5.35 12.05
C GLY A 163 -7.76 -6.54 12.65
N TRP A 164 -8.02 -6.49 13.96
CA TRP A 164 -8.71 -7.57 14.69
C TRP A 164 -10.18 -7.73 14.30
N ASP A 165 -10.87 -6.61 14.08
CA ASP A 165 -12.33 -6.58 13.82
C ASP A 165 -12.68 -6.41 12.35
N GLY A 166 -11.68 -6.31 11.48
CA GLY A 166 -11.88 -6.06 10.08
C GLY A 166 -10.62 -5.51 9.40
N TYR A 167 -10.82 -4.85 8.30
CA TYR A 167 -9.75 -4.21 7.55
C TYR A 167 -10.21 -2.85 7.04
N SER A 168 -9.24 -1.97 6.83
CA SER A 168 -9.43 -0.63 6.27
C SER A 168 -8.64 -0.46 4.98
N ILE A 169 -9.19 0.32 4.06
CA ILE A 169 -8.49 0.82 2.88
C ILE A 169 -8.48 2.34 2.99
N ASN A 170 -7.29 2.91 3.11
CA ASN A 170 -7.07 4.33 3.31
C ASN A 170 -6.49 4.94 2.05
N TYR A 171 -7.16 5.92 1.48
CA TYR A 171 -6.69 6.72 0.36
C TYR A 171 -6.19 8.05 0.89
N ILE A 172 -4.92 8.38 0.66
CA ILE A 172 -4.30 9.62 1.09
C ILE A 172 -3.68 10.29 -0.11
N THR A 173 -4.06 11.54 -0.36
CA THR A 173 -3.57 12.35 -1.45
C THR A 173 -3.33 13.78 -1.01
N GLU A 174 -2.58 14.54 -1.78
CA GLU A 174 -2.39 15.97 -1.52
C GLU A 174 -3.74 16.71 -1.58
N SER A 175 -3.96 17.67 -0.68
CA SER A 175 -5.26 18.36 -0.52
C SER A 175 -5.74 19.11 -1.75
N ASP A 176 -4.83 19.56 -2.62
CA ASP A 176 -5.15 20.28 -3.85
C ASP A 176 -5.46 19.35 -5.04
N ALA A 177 -5.24 18.05 -4.89
CA ALA A 177 -5.59 17.06 -5.91
C ALA A 177 -7.08 16.75 -5.81
N GLY A 178 -7.92 17.59 -6.37
CA GLY A 178 -9.38 17.45 -6.32
C GLY A 178 -9.83 16.02 -6.64
N TRP A 179 -10.54 15.39 -5.70
CA TRP A 179 -11.17 14.09 -5.90
C TRP A 179 -12.23 14.23 -7.00
N THR A 180 -11.94 13.74 -8.18
CA THR A 180 -12.97 13.48 -9.19
C THR A 180 -13.69 12.20 -8.77
N ILE A 181 -14.90 12.38 -8.25
CA ILE A 181 -15.84 11.28 -7.94
C ILE A 181 -16.43 10.78 -9.25
#